data_6a45caefef49154abcd42e83f6978d53
#
_entry.id   6a45caefef49154abcd42e83f6978d53
#
_cell.length_a   1.000
_cell.length_b   1.000
_cell.length_c   1.000
_cell.angle_alpha   90.00
_cell.angle_beta   90.00
_cell.angle_gamma   90.00
#
_symmetry.space_group_name_H-M   'P 1'
#
loop_
_entity.id
_entity.type
_entity.pdbx_description
1 polymer ?
#
loop_
_entity_poly.entity_id
_entity_poly.type
_entity_poly.pdbx_seq_one_letter_code
_entity_poly.pdbx_strand_id
1 'polypeptide(L)'
;MPADPVSRRAFLAVSSTALGAAWLAADPALVRAALEHAARAARSPGAPEPVPWEVLTPDQAADLDAIAAQIFPTDDTPGAREARVVTFLDRSLATWAAQQREPLLHGLDELNGEVERRWPGTQRFANLAPERQLELLRAQEQTPFFQQMRFATLVGMFSLPAYGGNADKAGWRVIGFEDRYAWQPPFGDYDAEAARGR
;
A
#
# COMPACT_ATOMS: atom_id res chain seq x y z
N MET A 1 12.83 -31.93 -6.30
CA MET A 1 12.10 -31.83 -5.02
C MET A 1 11.14 -30.67 -5.16
N PRO A 2 9.81 -30.85 -5.06
CA PRO A 2 8.89 -29.71 -5.04
C PRO A 2 9.06 -28.97 -3.72
N ALA A 3 9.19 -27.65 -3.81
CA ALA A 3 9.20 -26.78 -2.62
C ALA A 3 7.86 -26.91 -1.90
N ASP A 4 7.90 -27.16 -0.59
CA ASP A 4 6.71 -27.19 0.25
C ASP A 4 5.96 -25.86 0.13
N PRO A 5 4.64 -25.90 -0.05
CA PRO A 5 3.87 -24.67 -0.11
C PRO A 5 3.95 -23.95 1.25
N VAL A 6 4.51 -22.76 1.23
CA VAL A 6 4.57 -21.90 2.42
C VAL A 6 3.15 -21.71 2.94
N SER A 7 2.88 -22.18 4.14
CA SER A 7 1.54 -22.05 4.72
C SER A 7 1.17 -20.58 4.90
N ARG A 8 -0.12 -20.21 4.74
CA ARG A 8 -0.63 -18.84 4.97
C ARG A 8 -0.19 -18.29 6.32
N ARG A 9 -0.06 -19.14 7.32
CA ARG A 9 0.38 -18.80 8.68
C ARG A 9 1.87 -18.49 8.72
N ALA A 10 2.71 -19.23 7.98
CA ALA A 10 4.14 -18.96 7.85
C ALA A 10 4.39 -17.68 7.04
N PHE A 11 3.60 -17.45 5.99
CA PHE A 11 3.63 -16.21 5.21
C PHE A 11 3.29 -14.98 6.06
N LEU A 12 2.23 -15.05 6.86
CA LEU A 12 1.84 -13.98 7.78
C LEU A 12 2.87 -13.79 8.91
N ALA A 13 3.47 -14.86 9.42
CA ALA A 13 4.49 -14.78 10.45
C ALA A 13 5.80 -14.14 9.95
N VAL A 14 6.24 -14.47 8.73
CA VAL A 14 7.48 -13.91 8.15
C VAL A 14 7.31 -12.47 7.68
N SER A 15 6.14 -12.12 7.14
CA SER A 15 5.86 -10.72 6.74
C SER A 15 5.58 -9.80 7.92
N SER A 16 5.19 -10.33 9.09
CA SER A 16 4.91 -9.51 10.29
C SER A 16 6.15 -9.21 11.14
N THR A 17 7.24 -9.96 11.01
CA THR A 17 8.33 -9.89 12.01
C THR A 17 9.35 -8.77 11.81
N ALA A 18 9.63 -8.33 10.59
CA ALA A 18 10.62 -7.27 10.37
C ALA A 18 10.00 -5.88 10.12
N LEU A 19 8.92 -5.80 9.36
CA LEU A 19 8.26 -4.54 9.03
C LEU A 19 7.13 -4.20 10.00
N GLY A 20 6.40 -5.20 10.50
CA GLY A 20 5.37 -5.00 11.52
C GLY A 20 5.94 -4.54 12.86
N ALA A 21 7.14 -4.98 13.23
CA ALA A 21 7.81 -4.52 14.45
C ALA A 21 8.22 -3.04 14.36
N ALA A 22 8.65 -2.57 13.19
CA ALA A 22 8.95 -1.15 12.98
C ALA A 22 7.68 -0.29 13.05
N TRP A 23 6.52 -0.82 12.62
CA TRP A 23 5.23 -0.16 12.73
C TRP A 23 4.68 -0.16 14.15
N LEU A 24 4.84 -1.25 14.91
CA LEU A 24 4.43 -1.37 16.31
C LEU A 24 5.36 -0.61 17.27
N ALA A 25 6.60 -0.33 16.85
CA ALA A 25 7.56 0.49 17.59
C ALA A 25 7.42 2.00 17.27
N ALA A 26 6.46 2.40 16.44
CA ALA A 26 6.20 3.80 16.16
C ALA A 26 5.81 4.52 17.45
N ASP A 27 6.46 5.65 17.72
CA ASP A 27 6.17 6.50 18.87
C ASP A 27 4.66 6.83 18.90
N PRO A 28 3.95 6.59 20.01
CA PRO A 28 2.53 6.94 20.15
C PRO A 28 2.20 8.39 19.80
N ALA A 29 3.16 9.31 19.95
CA ALA A 29 3.00 10.70 19.55
C ALA A 29 2.93 10.85 18.02
N LEU A 30 3.71 10.07 17.27
CA LEU A 30 3.66 10.06 15.81
C LEU A 30 2.35 9.46 15.29
N VAL A 31 1.87 8.40 15.92
CA VAL A 31 0.56 7.80 15.58
C VAL A 31 -0.57 8.79 15.84
N ARG A 32 -0.52 9.52 16.96
CA ARG A 32 -1.51 10.56 17.27
C ARG A 32 -1.46 11.71 16.26
N ALA A 33 -0.26 12.18 15.89
CA ALA A 33 -0.10 13.23 14.88
C ALA A 33 -0.67 12.79 13.52
N ALA A 34 -0.43 11.54 13.12
CA ALA A 34 -1.02 10.97 11.90
C ALA A 34 -2.55 10.91 11.95
N LEU A 35 -3.14 10.52 13.10
CA LEU A 35 -4.58 10.50 13.30
C LEU A 35 -5.19 11.91 13.26
N GLU A 36 -4.55 12.89 13.88
CA GLU A 36 -5.01 14.29 13.86
C GLU A 36 -4.92 14.90 12.46
N HIS A 37 -3.86 14.55 11.70
CA HIS A 37 -3.70 14.97 10.32
C HIS A 37 -4.78 14.35 9.43
N ALA A 38 -5.02 13.04 9.57
CA ALA A 38 -6.07 12.32 8.87
C ALA A 38 -7.48 12.89 9.21
N ALA A 39 -7.73 13.20 10.48
CA ALA A 39 -9.00 13.81 10.91
C ALA A 39 -9.20 15.21 10.35
N ARG A 40 -8.15 15.99 10.13
CA ARG A 40 -8.22 17.31 9.46
C ARG A 40 -8.55 17.14 7.97
N ALA A 41 -7.89 16.23 7.27
CA ALA A 41 -8.16 15.95 5.87
C ALA A 41 -9.60 15.44 5.62
N ALA A 42 -10.13 14.62 6.53
CA ALA A 42 -11.50 14.10 6.45
C ALA A 42 -12.59 15.15 6.69
N ARG A 43 -12.27 16.31 7.29
CA ARG A 43 -13.25 17.37 7.59
C ARG A 43 -13.40 18.41 6.48
N SER A 44 -12.69 18.31 5.39
CA SER A 44 -12.83 19.24 4.26
C SER A 44 -13.94 18.74 3.32
N PRO A 45 -15.16 19.32 3.36
CA PRO A 45 -16.22 18.98 2.43
C PRO A 45 -15.99 19.76 1.14
N GLY A 46 -15.53 19.09 0.12
CA GLY A 46 -15.35 19.64 -1.21
C GLY A 46 -14.97 18.52 -2.17
N ALA A 47 -15.39 18.66 -3.44
CA ALA A 47 -14.90 17.78 -4.51
C ALA A 47 -13.37 17.66 -4.43
N PRO A 48 -12.79 16.51 -4.76
CA PRO A 48 -11.36 16.30 -4.59
C PRO A 48 -10.60 17.21 -5.55
N GLU A 49 -10.27 18.42 -5.12
CA GLU A 49 -9.15 19.12 -5.70
C GLU A 49 -7.91 18.22 -5.50
N PRO A 50 -7.00 18.15 -6.48
CA PRO A 50 -5.77 17.41 -6.30
C PRO A 50 -5.08 17.97 -5.06
N VAL A 51 -5.14 17.21 -3.98
CA VAL A 51 -4.46 17.59 -2.73
C VAL A 51 -2.97 17.65 -3.08
N PRO A 52 -2.30 18.79 -2.90
CA PRO A 52 -0.89 18.89 -3.20
C PRO A 52 -0.13 17.83 -2.39
N TRP A 53 0.84 17.22 -3.03
CA TRP A 53 1.72 16.24 -2.37
C TRP A 53 2.46 16.92 -1.22
N GLU A 54 2.60 16.23 -0.11
CA GLU A 54 3.23 16.77 1.10
C GLU A 54 4.76 16.65 1.03
N VAL A 55 5.25 15.54 0.50
CA VAL A 55 6.69 15.24 0.43
C VAL A 55 7.15 14.68 -0.92
N LEU A 56 6.22 14.16 -1.73
CA LEU A 56 6.54 13.64 -3.06
C LEU A 56 6.49 14.75 -4.11
N THR A 57 7.37 14.69 -5.10
CA THR A 57 7.18 15.46 -6.34
C THR A 57 6.08 14.81 -7.19
N PRO A 58 5.44 15.57 -8.12
CA PRO A 58 4.47 15.01 -9.05
C PRO A 58 5.01 13.81 -9.83
N ASP A 59 6.29 13.86 -10.18
CA ASP A 59 6.98 12.83 -10.92
C ASP A 59 7.17 11.56 -10.11
N GLN A 60 7.65 11.69 -8.87
CA GLN A 60 7.75 10.58 -7.93
C GLN A 60 6.39 9.94 -7.64
N ALA A 61 5.36 10.77 -7.45
CA ALA A 61 4.01 10.28 -7.23
C ALA A 61 3.49 9.48 -8.42
N ALA A 62 3.75 9.93 -9.65
CA ALA A 62 3.35 9.22 -10.86
C ALA A 62 4.06 7.86 -11.00
N ASP A 63 5.35 7.79 -10.69
CA ASP A 63 6.10 6.53 -10.72
C ASP A 63 5.61 5.55 -9.66
N LEU A 64 5.43 6.02 -8.41
CA LEU A 64 4.94 5.20 -7.31
C LEU A 64 3.49 4.73 -7.55
N ASP A 65 2.65 5.56 -8.20
CA ASP A 65 1.30 5.19 -8.62
C ASP A 65 1.33 4.06 -9.66
N ALA A 66 2.19 4.18 -10.67
CA ALA A 66 2.35 3.15 -11.68
C ALA A 66 2.86 1.83 -11.07
N ILE A 67 3.80 1.88 -10.12
CA ILE A 67 4.29 0.71 -9.40
C ILE A 67 3.16 0.08 -8.57
N ALA A 68 2.44 0.87 -7.78
CA ALA A 68 1.33 0.39 -6.97
C ALA A 68 0.23 -0.25 -7.83
N ALA A 69 -0.08 0.33 -9.00
CA ALA A 69 -1.04 -0.21 -9.95
C ALA A 69 -0.60 -1.54 -10.59
N GLN A 70 0.69 -1.79 -10.73
CA GLN A 70 1.19 -3.11 -11.14
C GLN A 70 1.17 -4.14 -10.01
N ILE A 71 1.34 -3.72 -8.76
CA ILE A 71 1.28 -4.60 -7.58
C ILE A 71 -0.16 -5.00 -7.26
N PHE A 72 -1.09 -4.06 -7.35
CA PHE A 72 -2.51 -4.29 -7.11
C PHE A 72 -3.32 -3.62 -8.24
N PRO A 73 -3.46 -4.31 -9.38
CA PRO A 73 -4.10 -3.75 -10.56
C PRO A 73 -5.61 -3.61 -10.38
N THR A 74 -6.20 -2.71 -11.16
CA THR A 74 -7.64 -2.62 -11.37
C THR A 74 -8.05 -3.66 -12.40
N ASP A 75 -9.00 -4.50 -12.05
CA ASP A 75 -9.66 -5.48 -12.92
C ASP A 75 -11.18 -5.40 -12.73
N ASP A 76 -11.87 -6.51 -12.49
CA ASP A 76 -13.27 -6.53 -12.09
C ASP A 76 -13.48 -5.91 -10.69
N THR A 77 -12.39 -5.70 -9.96
CA THR A 77 -12.34 -5.06 -8.65
C THR A 77 -11.47 -3.82 -8.65
N PRO A 78 -11.71 -2.87 -7.73
CA PRO A 78 -10.87 -1.66 -7.63
C PRO A 78 -9.44 -2.01 -7.21
N GLY A 79 -8.47 -1.35 -7.86
CA GLY A 79 -7.05 -1.50 -7.60
C GLY A 79 -6.46 -0.37 -6.73
N ALA A 80 -5.12 -0.28 -6.77
CA ALA A 80 -4.34 0.67 -5.98
C ALA A 80 -4.68 2.14 -6.30
N ARG A 81 -5.06 2.44 -7.55
CA ARG A 81 -5.42 3.80 -7.98
C ARG A 81 -6.72 4.25 -7.35
N GLU A 82 -7.77 3.43 -7.44
CA GLU A 82 -9.09 3.72 -6.85
C GLU A 82 -8.99 3.84 -5.34
N ALA A 83 -8.13 3.02 -4.72
CA ALA A 83 -7.85 3.10 -3.30
C ALA A 83 -6.97 4.29 -2.90
N ARG A 84 -6.43 5.06 -3.86
CA ARG A 84 -5.52 6.20 -3.63
C ARG A 84 -4.30 5.83 -2.79
N VAL A 85 -3.68 4.70 -3.08
CA VAL A 85 -2.53 4.19 -2.33
C VAL A 85 -1.39 5.20 -2.26
N VAL A 86 -1.12 5.95 -3.33
CA VAL A 86 -0.03 6.96 -3.32
C VAL A 86 -0.33 8.13 -2.39
N THR A 87 -1.59 8.52 -2.22
CA THR A 87 -1.96 9.52 -1.22
C THR A 87 -1.66 9.03 0.20
N PHE A 88 -1.96 7.76 0.50
CA PHE A 88 -1.56 7.13 1.76
C PHE A 88 -0.03 7.16 1.93
N LEU A 89 0.69 6.78 0.89
CA LEU A 89 2.15 6.72 0.90
C LEU A 89 2.75 8.10 1.18
N ASP A 90 2.34 9.13 0.45
CA ASP A 90 2.79 10.51 0.63
C ASP A 90 2.59 11.00 2.07
N ARG A 91 1.39 10.83 2.61
CA ARG A 91 1.06 11.20 3.99
C ARG A 91 1.84 10.42 5.04
N SER A 92 2.02 9.12 4.82
CA SER A 92 2.80 8.28 5.74
C SER A 92 4.27 8.70 5.78
N LEU A 93 4.85 9.03 4.62
CA LEU A 93 6.23 9.51 4.49
C LEU A 93 6.41 10.94 5.02
N ALA A 94 5.36 11.74 5.07
CA ALA A 94 5.36 13.05 5.70
C ALA A 94 5.31 12.97 7.23
N THR A 95 4.84 11.86 7.79
CA THR A 95 4.53 11.72 9.22
C THR A 95 5.27 10.55 9.87
N TRP A 96 4.54 9.50 10.21
CA TRP A 96 5.01 8.38 11.04
C TRP A 96 6.02 7.44 10.35
N ALA A 97 6.09 7.42 9.02
CA ALA A 97 7.06 6.65 8.24
C ALA A 97 8.15 7.53 7.60
N ALA A 98 8.43 8.72 8.15
CA ALA A 98 9.38 9.67 7.58
C ALA A 98 10.79 9.09 7.39
N GLN A 99 11.23 8.18 8.26
CA GLN A 99 12.51 7.49 8.14
C GLN A 99 12.58 6.54 6.93
N GLN A 100 11.45 6.16 6.35
CA GLN A 100 11.38 5.31 5.16
C GLN A 100 11.46 6.11 3.85
N ARG A 101 11.35 7.44 3.92
CA ARG A 101 11.32 8.30 2.73
C ARG A 101 12.60 8.21 1.91
N GLU A 102 13.75 8.44 2.54
CA GLU A 102 15.04 8.41 1.84
C GLU A 102 15.34 7.04 1.20
N PRO A 103 15.20 5.90 1.90
CA PRO A 103 15.38 4.59 1.29
C PRO A 103 14.43 4.33 0.12
N LEU A 104 13.16 4.74 0.23
CA LEU A 104 12.16 4.57 -0.83
C LEU A 104 12.52 5.39 -2.08
N LEU A 105 12.83 6.68 -1.90
CA LEU A 105 13.15 7.57 -3.02
C LEU A 105 14.47 7.16 -3.69
N HIS A 106 15.47 6.73 -2.92
CA HIS A 106 16.70 6.19 -3.47
C HIS A 106 16.44 4.94 -4.34
N GLY A 107 15.62 3.99 -3.86
CA GLY A 107 15.25 2.82 -4.65
C GLY A 107 14.44 3.17 -5.90
N LEU A 108 13.61 4.22 -5.85
CA LEU A 108 12.92 4.74 -7.03
C LEU A 108 13.88 5.33 -8.06
N ASP A 109 14.90 6.07 -7.61
CA ASP A 109 15.93 6.64 -8.48
C ASP A 109 16.77 5.53 -9.14
N GLU A 110 17.11 4.47 -8.40
CA GLU A 110 17.80 3.30 -8.95
C GLU A 110 16.94 2.60 -10.01
N LEU A 111 15.63 2.44 -9.75
CA LEU A 111 14.68 1.86 -10.71
C LEU A 111 14.61 2.71 -11.99
N ASN A 112 14.51 4.03 -11.87
CA ASN A 112 14.49 4.94 -13.02
C ASN A 112 15.82 4.93 -13.79
N GLY A 113 16.94 4.80 -13.10
CA GLY A 113 18.24 4.55 -13.72
C GLY A 113 18.29 3.25 -14.54
N GLU A 114 17.62 2.19 -14.06
CA GLU A 114 17.48 0.94 -14.82
C GLU A 114 16.57 1.11 -16.03
N VAL A 115 15.49 1.90 -15.92
CA VAL A 115 14.61 2.24 -17.04
C VAL A 115 15.42 2.89 -18.15
N GLU A 116 16.21 3.92 -17.85
CA GLU A 116 17.01 4.61 -18.87
C GLU A 116 18.07 3.70 -19.50
N ARG A 117 18.68 2.79 -18.72
CA ARG A 117 19.65 1.81 -19.25
C ARG A 117 19.01 0.83 -20.23
N ARG A 118 17.81 0.32 -19.93
CA ARG A 118 17.13 -0.69 -20.76
C ARG A 118 16.39 -0.07 -21.95
N TRP A 119 15.82 1.10 -21.73
CA TRP A 119 15.01 1.81 -22.74
C TRP A 119 15.45 3.27 -22.85
N PRO A 120 16.59 3.55 -23.51
CA PRO A 120 17.12 4.90 -23.64
C PRO A 120 16.08 5.89 -24.16
N GLY A 121 15.97 7.03 -23.50
CA GLY A 121 14.98 8.06 -23.80
C GLY A 121 13.65 7.92 -23.05
N THR A 122 13.48 6.86 -22.23
CA THR A 122 12.28 6.65 -21.39
C THR A 122 12.54 7.07 -19.95
N GLN A 123 13.06 8.05 -19.62
CA GLN A 123 13.56 8.56 -18.34
C GLN A 123 12.91 8.01 -17.05
N ARG A 124 11.65 7.53 -17.06
CA ARG A 124 10.90 7.19 -15.86
C ARG A 124 10.02 5.95 -16.02
N PHE A 125 9.82 5.25 -14.89
CA PHE A 125 9.02 4.04 -14.82
C PHE A 125 7.57 4.26 -15.31
N ALA A 126 6.93 5.37 -14.90
CA ALA A 126 5.55 5.68 -15.31
C ALA A 126 5.38 5.84 -16.83
N ASN A 127 6.45 6.16 -17.57
CA ASN A 127 6.43 6.34 -19.01
C ASN A 127 6.57 5.01 -19.81
N LEU A 128 6.87 3.90 -19.12
CA LEU A 128 6.93 2.59 -19.75
C LEU A 128 5.53 2.07 -20.09
N ALA A 129 5.44 1.30 -21.16
CA ALA A 129 4.26 0.49 -21.44
C ALA A 129 4.03 -0.54 -20.31
N PRO A 130 2.77 -0.89 -19.98
CA PRO A 130 2.43 -1.76 -18.85
C PRO A 130 3.21 -3.09 -18.82
N GLU A 131 3.44 -3.67 -19.99
CA GLU A 131 4.17 -4.94 -20.12
C GLU A 131 5.64 -4.80 -19.69
N ARG A 132 6.28 -3.67 -20.02
CA ARG A 132 7.66 -3.37 -19.62
C ARG A 132 7.75 -3.01 -18.15
N GLN A 133 6.73 -2.32 -17.61
CA GLN A 133 6.61 -2.08 -16.17
C GLN A 133 6.59 -3.41 -15.40
N LEU A 134 5.75 -4.35 -15.83
CA LEU A 134 5.63 -5.66 -15.20
C LEU A 134 6.92 -6.48 -15.32
N GLU A 135 7.55 -6.47 -16.51
CA GLU A 135 8.85 -7.13 -16.73
C GLU A 135 9.92 -6.63 -15.75
N LEU A 136 10.03 -5.30 -15.63
CA LEU A 136 11.02 -4.68 -14.75
C LEU A 136 10.75 -4.98 -13.28
N LEU A 137 9.50 -4.88 -12.83
CA LEU A 137 9.14 -5.17 -11.45
C LEU A 137 9.36 -6.64 -11.07
N ARG A 138 9.11 -7.58 -11.98
CA ARG A 138 9.44 -9.01 -11.75
C ARG A 138 10.93 -9.23 -11.52
N ALA A 139 11.77 -8.51 -12.25
CA ALA A 139 13.21 -8.57 -12.03
C ALA A 139 13.67 -7.98 -10.69
N GLN A 140 12.81 -7.12 -10.08
CA GLN A 140 13.07 -6.42 -8.83
C GLN A 140 12.40 -7.05 -7.60
N GLU A 141 11.65 -8.15 -7.75
CA GLU A 141 10.83 -8.74 -6.67
C GLU A 141 11.58 -9.02 -5.37
N GLN A 142 12.88 -9.32 -5.44
CA GLN A 142 13.70 -9.63 -4.28
C GLN A 142 14.41 -8.40 -3.68
N THR A 143 14.26 -7.21 -4.27
CA THR A 143 14.91 -6.01 -3.77
C THR A 143 14.18 -5.42 -2.55
N PRO A 144 14.90 -4.78 -1.63
CA PRO A 144 14.28 -4.08 -0.51
C PRO A 144 13.25 -3.03 -0.95
N PHE A 145 13.53 -2.32 -2.05
CA PHE A 145 12.63 -1.33 -2.63
C PHE A 145 11.29 -1.95 -3.03
N PHE A 146 11.31 -3.04 -3.80
CA PHE A 146 10.06 -3.70 -4.22
C PHE A 146 9.28 -4.23 -3.02
N GLN A 147 9.95 -4.84 -2.05
CA GLN A 147 9.29 -5.34 -0.84
C GLN A 147 8.65 -4.20 -0.03
N GLN A 148 9.31 -3.05 0.06
CA GLN A 148 8.77 -1.86 0.70
C GLN A 148 7.54 -1.35 -0.06
N MET A 149 7.61 -1.23 -1.39
CA MET A 149 6.48 -0.80 -2.23
C MET A 149 5.31 -1.77 -2.14
N ARG A 150 5.56 -3.07 -2.18
CA ARG A 150 4.53 -4.09 -2.03
C ARG A 150 3.82 -3.97 -0.67
N PHE A 151 4.58 -3.84 0.40
CA PHE A 151 4.02 -3.65 1.74
C PHE A 151 3.19 -2.37 1.82
N ALA A 152 3.74 -1.24 1.38
CA ALA A 152 3.05 0.05 1.40
C ALA A 152 1.76 0.02 0.55
N THR A 153 1.77 -0.66 -0.59
CA THR A 153 0.59 -0.85 -1.43
C THR A 153 -0.50 -1.62 -0.69
N LEU A 154 -0.17 -2.74 -0.06
CA LEU A 154 -1.14 -3.53 0.70
C LEU A 154 -1.69 -2.76 1.90
N VAL A 155 -0.84 -2.04 2.63
CA VAL A 155 -1.30 -1.21 3.75
C VAL A 155 -2.20 -0.08 3.24
N GLY A 156 -1.83 0.62 2.16
CA GLY A 156 -2.64 1.67 1.56
C GLY A 156 -4.00 1.15 1.05
N MET A 157 -4.05 -0.09 0.54
CA MET A 157 -5.29 -0.74 0.10
C MET A 157 -6.24 -1.05 1.25
N PHE A 158 -5.73 -1.50 2.40
CA PHE A 158 -6.56 -2.11 3.44
C PHE A 158 -6.59 -1.35 4.78
N SER A 159 -5.83 -0.25 4.91
CA SER A 159 -5.85 0.60 6.10
C SER A 159 -7.19 1.36 6.26
N LEU A 160 -7.34 2.03 7.38
CA LEU A 160 -8.44 2.96 7.58
C LEU A 160 -8.40 4.08 6.54
N PRO A 161 -9.50 4.42 5.87
CA PRO A 161 -9.56 5.52 4.88
C PRO A 161 -9.05 6.86 5.40
N ALA A 162 -9.14 7.08 6.71
CA ALA A 162 -8.62 8.27 7.38
C ALA A 162 -7.12 8.53 7.15
N TYR A 163 -6.33 7.49 6.84
CA TYR A 163 -4.91 7.63 6.54
C TYR A 163 -4.62 8.04 5.08
N GLY A 164 -5.65 8.20 4.24
CA GLY A 164 -5.53 8.69 2.88
C GLY A 164 -5.55 7.61 1.79
N GLY A 165 -5.39 6.34 2.16
CA GLY A 165 -5.61 5.18 1.29
C GLY A 165 -7.01 4.59 1.45
N ASN A 166 -7.23 3.39 0.87
CA ASN A 166 -8.49 2.68 0.93
C ASN A 166 -9.71 3.60 0.66
N ALA A 167 -9.54 4.53 -0.30
CA ALA A 167 -10.56 5.53 -0.61
C ALA A 167 -11.88 4.83 -0.90
N ASP A 168 -12.97 5.38 -0.39
CA ASP A 168 -14.31 4.81 -0.50
C ASP A 168 -14.40 3.34 -0.04
N LYS A 169 -13.48 2.91 0.83
CA LYS A 169 -13.37 1.53 1.31
C LYS A 169 -13.14 0.51 0.19
N ALA A 170 -12.42 0.93 -0.86
CA ALA A 170 -12.19 0.14 -2.06
C ALA A 170 -11.57 -1.23 -1.74
N GLY A 171 -10.48 -1.26 -0.96
CA GLY A 171 -9.84 -2.51 -0.55
C GLY A 171 -10.74 -3.38 0.34
N TRP A 172 -11.51 -2.77 1.24
CA TRP A 172 -12.43 -3.53 2.10
C TRP A 172 -13.53 -4.20 1.28
N ARG A 173 -14.03 -3.54 0.22
CA ARG A 173 -15.00 -4.18 -0.70
C ARG A 173 -14.39 -5.38 -1.42
N VAL A 174 -13.12 -5.29 -1.84
CA VAL A 174 -12.42 -6.41 -2.51
C VAL A 174 -12.38 -7.67 -1.64
N ILE A 175 -12.13 -7.50 -0.33
CA ILE A 175 -12.07 -8.64 0.60
C ILE A 175 -13.41 -8.97 1.28
N GLY A 176 -14.49 -8.28 0.90
CA GLY A 176 -15.81 -8.48 1.51
C GLY A 176 -15.89 -8.04 2.98
N PHE A 177 -14.99 -7.14 3.41
CA PHE A 177 -15.02 -6.62 4.77
C PHE A 177 -16.15 -5.63 4.93
N GLU A 178 -17.03 -5.91 5.89
CA GLU A 178 -18.09 -4.99 6.27
C GLU A 178 -17.61 -4.08 7.41
N ASP A 179 -17.61 -2.78 7.15
CA ASP A 179 -17.30 -1.78 8.18
C ASP A 179 -18.51 -1.58 9.10
N ARG A 180 -18.56 -2.39 10.14
CA ARG A 180 -19.61 -2.34 11.15
C ARG A 180 -19.08 -1.79 12.46
N TYR A 181 -19.87 -0.98 13.13
CA TYR A 181 -19.55 -0.42 14.43
C TYR A 181 -19.47 -1.50 15.53
N ALA A 182 -20.26 -2.55 15.40
CA ALA A 182 -20.26 -3.71 16.30
C ALA A 182 -20.56 -4.99 15.53
N TRP A 183 -19.88 -6.05 15.89
CA TRP A 183 -20.11 -7.39 15.37
C TRP A 183 -20.92 -8.20 16.37
N GLN A 184 -21.85 -9.02 15.86
CA GLN A 184 -22.59 -9.97 16.66
C GLN A 184 -22.18 -11.40 16.29
N PRO A 185 -22.25 -12.36 17.23
CA PRO A 185 -21.98 -13.76 16.93
C PRO A 185 -22.84 -14.27 15.77
N PRO A 186 -22.34 -15.25 14.98
CA PRO A 186 -21.06 -15.96 15.12
C PRO A 186 -19.87 -15.13 14.58
N PHE A 187 -18.73 -15.15 15.30
CA PHE A 187 -17.53 -14.35 14.96
C PHE A 187 -16.55 -15.08 14.02
N GLY A 188 -16.99 -16.00 13.21
CA GLY A 188 -16.18 -16.71 12.24
C GLY A 188 -16.59 -18.18 12.10
N ASP A 189 -15.81 -18.95 11.33
CA ASP A 189 -16.15 -20.31 10.97
C ASP A 189 -16.34 -21.21 12.20
N TYR A 190 -15.48 -21.12 13.20
CA TYR A 190 -15.57 -21.91 14.42
C TYR A 190 -16.84 -21.63 15.23
N ASP A 191 -17.22 -20.37 15.36
CA ASP A 191 -18.45 -19.98 16.04
C ASP A 191 -19.69 -20.38 15.22
N ALA A 192 -19.60 -20.27 13.89
CA ALA A 192 -20.68 -20.70 13.00
C ALA A 192 -20.87 -22.23 13.03
N GLU A 193 -19.79 -23.00 13.15
CA GLU A 193 -19.86 -24.47 13.33
C GLU A 193 -20.46 -24.84 14.68
N ALA A 194 -20.04 -24.20 15.75
CA ALA A 194 -20.59 -24.42 17.09
C ALA A 194 -22.09 -24.06 17.16
N ALA A 195 -22.51 -23.02 16.46
CA ALA A 195 -23.92 -22.63 16.38
C ALA A 195 -24.78 -23.60 15.55
N ARG A 196 -24.18 -24.26 14.54
CA ARG A 196 -24.86 -25.29 13.71
C ARG A 196 -24.97 -26.64 14.39
N GLY A 197 -24.10 -26.94 15.34
CA GLY A 197 -24.07 -28.20 16.12
C GLY A 197 -24.93 -28.19 17.36
N ARG A 198 -25.72 -27.16 17.58
CA ARG A 198 -26.79 -27.09 18.61
C ARG A 198 -28.16 -27.23 17.94
#